data_648ff622f8502fe0d3089845c75d8059
#
_entry.id   648ff622f8502fe0d3089845c75d8059
#
_cell.length_a   1.000
_cell.length_b   1.000
_cell.length_c   1.000
_cell.angle_alpha   90.00
_cell.angle_beta   90.00
_cell.angle_gamma   90.00
#
_symmetry.space_group_name_H-M   'P 1'
#
loop_
_entity.id
_entity.type
_entity.pdbx_description
1 polymer ?
#
loop_
_entity_poly.entity_id
_entity_poly.type
_entity_poly.pdbx_seq_one_letter_code
_entity_poly.pdbx_strand_id
1 'polypeptide(L)'
;MPTRLLDVGVASSQSVRLVLSVDPEDIYVALSHCWGQSIPLVTTSKNISSSQLEITSKLPKTFADAVRVTRRLGIRYLWIDALCIIQDDPDDWLRESATMASVYGNSDITIVASRSSSSMEGFLSPRHEICVSKKETDSSGHEINVFLVNRDYYNNSVSVASEPLWKRAWVIQERYLSRRKVLFGEAQLFWECNETTRSEDTQITMIHSQDDRSRSLPWYDIVEYFTKCDITCESDSLPAISGIAKTVARMTGGTHCAGIWLNQLSYSLLWYPQQNGSHVFRKIRREAHIAPSFSWAASQGPARCRAPFQTIMGGRLCEYVSHGQTLRVENSDPYGAIEDAWIKLKAPLVQVCRIIRGAGFEIYLELQLRNGKKYVTPPIFDREEAKIPPNTFILPLYYDETRMQALLLVRTSERQDCTAFRRIVISYAGWYRLQKLNWWAAELTWNRGRGRKNRSSLWSR
;
A
#
# COMPACT_ATOMS: atom_id res chain seq x y z
N MET A 1 10.59 11.89 -17.43
CA MET A 1 9.36 12.51 -17.96
C MET A 1 8.29 11.45 -18.18
N PRO A 2 7.00 11.76 -17.96
CA PRO A 2 5.88 10.94 -18.43
C PRO A 2 5.87 10.84 -19.96
N THR A 3 5.27 9.80 -20.53
CA THR A 3 5.16 9.65 -21.99
C THR A 3 4.29 10.74 -22.61
N ARG A 4 3.25 11.15 -21.90
CA ARG A 4 2.29 12.15 -22.35
C ARG A 4 2.00 13.17 -21.25
N LEU A 5 1.73 14.39 -21.65
CA LEU A 5 1.34 15.52 -20.81
C LEU A 5 0.19 16.31 -21.42
N LEU A 6 -0.53 17.03 -20.60
CA LEU A 6 -1.46 18.05 -21.04
C LEU A 6 -0.72 19.38 -21.17
N ASP A 7 -0.64 19.94 -22.37
CA ASP A 7 -0.24 21.33 -22.58
C ASP A 7 -1.43 22.22 -22.23
N VAL A 8 -1.38 22.84 -21.07
CA VAL A 8 -2.42 23.75 -20.61
C VAL A 8 -2.16 25.19 -21.05
N GLY A 9 -1.04 25.45 -21.71
CA GLY A 9 -0.66 26.78 -22.18
C GLY A 9 -0.34 27.76 -21.04
N VAL A 10 -0.39 29.04 -21.35
CA VAL A 10 -0.20 30.14 -20.38
C VAL A 10 -1.54 30.61 -19.79
N ALA A 11 -1.49 31.52 -18.81
CA ALA A 11 -2.67 31.98 -18.08
C ALA A 11 -3.82 32.51 -18.97
N SER A 12 -3.53 33.06 -20.14
CA SER A 12 -4.50 33.56 -21.12
C SER A 12 -4.98 32.49 -22.12
N SER A 13 -4.39 31.30 -22.12
CA SER A 13 -4.76 30.25 -23.05
C SER A 13 -6.16 29.69 -22.75
N GLN A 14 -6.92 29.41 -23.79
CA GLN A 14 -8.23 28.77 -23.66
C GLN A 14 -8.18 27.28 -24.03
N SER A 15 -7.09 26.80 -24.63
CA SER A 15 -6.98 25.43 -25.11
C SER A 15 -6.16 24.55 -24.10
N VAL A 16 -6.54 23.29 -24.03
CA VAL A 16 -5.81 22.22 -23.36
C VAL A 16 -5.64 21.08 -24.35
N ARG A 17 -4.41 20.60 -24.54
CA ARG A 17 -4.09 19.57 -25.55
C ARG A 17 -3.26 18.46 -24.92
N LEU A 18 -3.53 17.23 -25.30
CA LEU A 18 -2.65 16.11 -24.98
C LEU A 18 -1.46 16.13 -25.95
N VAL A 19 -0.25 16.12 -25.42
CA VAL A 19 1.00 16.13 -26.19
C VAL A 19 1.92 15.00 -25.74
N LEU A 20 2.77 14.52 -26.66
CA LEU A 20 3.89 13.66 -26.28
C LEU A 20 4.95 14.51 -25.58
N SER A 21 5.58 13.98 -24.57
CA SER A 21 6.69 14.65 -23.88
C SER A 21 7.90 14.69 -24.82
N VAL A 22 8.41 15.86 -25.08
CA VAL A 22 9.49 16.08 -26.06
C VAL A 22 10.79 16.42 -25.36
N ASP A 23 10.75 17.28 -24.33
CA ASP A 23 11.94 17.74 -23.63
C ASP A 23 11.99 17.12 -22.21
N PRO A 24 13.07 16.38 -21.88
CA PRO A 24 13.23 15.81 -20.55
C PRO A 24 13.41 16.87 -19.44
N GLU A 25 13.72 18.12 -19.78
CA GLU A 25 13.90 19.23 -18.84
C GLU A 25 12.60 20.01 -18.57
N ASP A 26 11.53 19.75 -19.31
CA ASP A 26 10.25 20.40 -19.09
C ASP A 26 9.71 20.13 -17.69
N ILE A 27 9.30 21.18 -16.99
CA ILE A 27 8.67 21.09 -15.69
C ILE A 27 7.15 20.85 -15.84
N TYR A 28 6.59 20.03 -14.97
CA TYR A 28 5.16 19.73 -14.98
C TYR A 28 4.58 19.56 -13.59
N VAL A 29 3.27 19.76 -13.51
CA VAL A 29 2.44 19.47 -12.33
C VAL A 29 1.80 18.10 -12.48
N ALA A 30 1.68 17.33 -11.41
CA ALA A 30 0.88 16.10 -11.39
C ALA A 30 -0.40 16.33 -10.57
N LEU A 31 -1.49 15.67 -10.96
CA LEU A 31 -2.77 15.69 -10.24
C LEU A 31 -3.00 14.35 -9.53
N SER A 32 -3.21 14.40 -8.23
CA SER A 32 -3.72 13.30 -7.43
C SER A 32 -5.20 13.56 -7.10
N HIS A 33 -6.12 12.67 -7.53
CA HIS A 33 -7.57 12.91 -7.43
C HIS A 33 -8.39 11.62 -7.35
N CYS A 34 -9.64 11.72 -6.93
CA CYS A 34 -10.62 10.64 -7.02
C CYS A 34 -11.32 10.66 -8.38
N TRP A 35 -11.43 9.50 -9.04
CA TRP A 35 -12.20 9.35 -10.28
C TRP A 35 -13.70 9.44 -10.03
N GLY A 36 -14.17 8.91 -8.88
CA GLY A 36 -15.59 8.80 -8.55
C GLY A 36 -16.24 7.55 -9.14
N GLN A 37 -17.56 7.48 -9.05
CA GLN A 37 -18.35 6.36 -9.59
C GLN A 37 -18.66 6.51 -11.09
N SER A 38 -18.66 7.74 -11.61
CA SER A 38 -18.84 8.01 -13.03
C SER A 38 -17.50 7.95 -13.74
N ILE A 39 -17.48 7.39 -14.94
CA ILE A 39 -16.29 7.36 -15.78
C ILE A 39 -15.96 8.80 -16.19
N PRO A 40 -14.81 9.35 -15.77
CA PRO A 40 -14.41 10.68 -16.18
C PRO A 40 -14.10 10.73 -17.69
N LEU A 41 -13.80 11.90 -18.19
CA LEU A 41 -13.18 12.03 -19.50
C LEU A 41 -11.84 11.30 -19.48
N VAL A 42 -11.68 10.29 -20.33
CA VAL A 42 -10.49 9.44 -20.42
C VAL A 42 -9.92 9.39 -21.81
N THR A 43 -8.63 9.17 -21.93
CA THR A 43 -7.98 8.86 -23.19
C THR A 43 -8.11 7.37 -23.48
N THR A 44 -8.56 7.07 -24.70
CA THR A 44 -8.69 5.70 -25.22
C THR A 44 -8.00 5.58 -26.56
N SER A 45 -7.74 4.36 -27.02
CA SER A 45 -7.19 4.07 -28.36
C SER A 45 -8.02 4.72 -29.49
N LYS A 46 -9.33 4.89 -29.27
CA LYS A 46 -10.25 5.51 -30.25
C LYS A 46 -10.14 7.03 -30.32
N ASN A 47 -9.85 7.71 -29.21
CA ASN A 47 -9.86 9.16 -29.17
C ASN A 47 -8.46 9.81 -29.17
N ILE A 48 -7.40 9.05 -28.92
CA ILE A 48 -6.02 9.56 -28.94
C ILE A 48 -5.58 10.03 -30.31
N SER A 49 -6.07 9.40 -31.38
CA SER A 49 -5.74 9.76 -32.76
C SER A 49 -6.33 11.10 -33.19
N SER A 50 -7.38 11.58 -32.54
CA SER A 50 -7.87 12.95 -32.66
C SER A 50 -6.96 13.91 -31.90
N SER A 51 -5.66 13.74 -31.98
CA SER A 51 -4.52 14.32 -31.26
C SER A 51 -4.47 15.84 -31.11
N GLN A 52 -5.56 16.49 -31.41
CA GLN A 52 -5.88 17.85 -31.04
C GLN A 52 -7.18 17.83 -30.23
N LEU A 53 -7.26 16.95 -29.25
CA LEU A 53 -8.35 17.00 -28.30
C LEU A 53 -8.30 18.37 -27.63
N GLU A 54 -8.98 19.33 -28.28
CA GLU A 54 -9.35 20.56 -27.62
C GLU A 54 -10.35 20.21 -26.54
N ILE A 55 -9.78 19.82 -25.40
CA ILE A 55 -10.49 19.22 -24.27
C ILE A 55 -11.26 20.31 -23.51
N THR A 56 -11.01 21.56 -23.82
CA THR A 56 -11.35 22.76 -23.05
C THR A 56 -12.82 22.87 -22.64
N SER A 57 -13.76 22.46 -23.51
CA SER A 57 -15.19 22.59 -23.23
C SER A 57 -15.83 21.42 -22.48
N LYS A 58 -15.08 20.34 -22.23
CA LYS A 58 -15.59 19.08 -21.66
C LYS A 58 -14.86 18.61 -20.40
N LEU A 59 -13.95 19.43 -19.88
CA LEU A 59 -13.17 19.04 -18.67
C LEU A 59 -14.09 18.84 -17.48
N PRO A 60 -14.03 17.70 -16.79
CA PRO A 60 -14.57 17.56 -15.46
C PRO A 60 -14.06 18.67 -14.55
N LYS A 61 -14.86 19.07 -13.57
CA LYS A 61 -14.56 20.24 -12.73
C LYS A 61 -13.23 20.13 -12.00
N THR A 62 -12.87 18.94 -11.50
CA THR A 62 -11.56 18.69 -10.85
C THR A 62 -10.40 18.90 -11.82
N PHE A 63 -10.54 18.49 -13.09
CA PHE A 63 -9.51 18.71 -14.11
C PHE A 63 -9.41 20.18 -14.50
N ALA A 64 -10.55 20.86 -14.64
CA ALA A 64 -10.58 22.30 -14.92
C ALA A 64 -9.93 23.11 -13.77
N ASP A 65 -10.18 22.73 -12.53
CA ASP A 65 -9.55 23.33 -11.36
C ASP A 65 -8.03 23.08 -11.35
N ALA A 66 -7.58 21.86 -11.69
CA ALA A 66 -6.15 21.54 -11.80
C ALA A 66 -5.47 22.35 -12.91
N VAL A 67 -6.10 22.49 -14.08
CA VAL A 67 -5.61 23.35 -15.17
C VAL A 67 -5.47 24.80 -14.69
N ARG A 68 -6.49 25.31 -13.98
CA ARG A 68 -6.48 26.68 -13.44
C ARG A 68 -5.34 26.89 -12.45
N VAL A 69 -5.10 25.94 -11.54
CA VAL A 69 -4.00 26.01 -10.58
C VAL A 69 -2.65 25.93 -11.28
N THR A 70 -2.47 24.99 -12.22
CA THR A 70 -1.24 24.83 -12.98
C THR A 70 -0.85 26.09 -13.72
N ARG A 71 -1.82 26.72 -14.42
CA ARG A 71 -1.60 28.04 -15.08
C ARG A 71 -1.24 29.15 -14.11
N ARG A 72 -1.87 29.18 -12.93
CA ARG A 72 -1.56 30.17 -11.87
C ARG A 72 -0.17 30.00 -11.28
N LEU A 73 0.37 28.77 -11.26
CA LEU A 73 1.75 28.48 -10.88
C LEU A 73 2.76 28.85 -11.96
N GLY A 74 2.29 29.29 -13.15
CA GLY A 74 3.17 29.61 -14.27
C GLY A 74 3.74 28.39 -14.99
N ILE A 75 3.23 27.20 -14.70
CA ILE A 75 3.68 25.93 -15.30
C ILE A 75 2.78 25.58 -16.49
N ARG A 76 3.41 25.14 -17.58
CA ARG A 76 2.73 24.85 -18.84
C ARG A 76 2.14 23.45 -18.91
N TYR A 77 2.74 22.48 -18.23
CA TYR A 77 2.39 21.08 -18.39
C TYR A 77 1.74 20.50 -17.15
N LEU A 78 0.71 19.68 -17.38
CA LEU A 78 -0.04 18.98 -16.33
C LEU A 78 -0.17 17.51 -16.69
N TRP A 79 0.07 16.64 -15.72
CA TRP A 79 -0.18 15.21 -15.84
C TRP A 79 -1.43 14.81 -15.05
N ILE A 80 -2.34 14.12 -15.71
CA ILE A 80 -3.56 13.52 -15.14
C ILE A 80 -3.64 12.08 -15.63
N ASP A 81 -3.67 11.11 -14.74
CA ASP A 81 -3.70 9.68 -15.05
C ASP A 81 -4.78 9.31 -16.08
N ALA A 82 -6.00 9.79 -15.87
CA ALA A 82 -7.15 9.55 -16.74
C ALA A 82 -6.95 10.02 -18.19
N LEU A 83 -6.11 11.04 -18.41
CA LEU A 83 -5.88 11.66 -19.71
C LEU A 83 -4.53 11.34 -20.32
N CYS A 84 -3.51 11.08 -19.47
CA CYS A 84 -2.16 10.81 -19.93
C CYS A 84 -1.88 9.31 -20.16
N ILE A 85 -2.75 8.42 -19.66
CA ILE A 85 -2.69 6.96 -19.87
C ILE A 85 -3.83 6.54 -20.81
N ILE A 86 -3.57 5.62 -21.75
CA ILE A 86 -4.60 5.04 -22.61
C ILE A 86 -5.35 3.97 -21.82
N GLN A 87 -6.60 4.24 -21.44
CA GLN A 87 -7.33 3.45 -20.47
C GLN A 87 -7.83 2.09 -20.96
N ASP A 88 -7.98 1.93 -22.28
CA ASP A 88 -8.41 0.69 -22.94
C ASP A 88 -7.26 -0.09 -23.58
N ASP A 89 -6.00 0.30 -23.34
CA ASP A 89 -4.78 -0.40 -23.77
C ASP A 89 -4.04 -0.99 -22.56
N PRO A 90 -4.12 -2.31 -22.33
CA PRO A 90 -3.44 -2.97 -21.21
C PRO A 90 -1.91 -2.83 -21.24
N ASP A 91 -1.31 -2.76 -22.43
CA ASP A 91 0.14 -2.64 -22.59
C ASP A 91 0.60 -1.22 -22.24
N ASP A 92 -0.17 -0.20 -22.64
CA ASP A 92 0.07 1.18 -22.22
C ASP A 92 -0.07 1.33 -20.72
N TRP A 93 -1.14 0.76 -20.15
CA TRP A 93 -1.36 0.79 -18.71
C TRP A 93 -0.21 0.16 -17.93
N LEU A 94 0.29 -1.01 -18.38
CA LEU A 94 1.43 -1.67 -17.73
C LEU A 94 2.71 -0.84 -17.79
N ARG A 95 2.98 -0.19 -18.92
CA ARG A 95 4.14 0.70 -19.07
C ARG A 95 4.04 1.93 -18.16
N GLU A 96 2.91 2.61 -18.22
CA GLU A 96 2.68 3.85 -17.47
C GLU A 96 2.59 3.61 -15.96
N SER A 97 1.90 2.55 -15.52
CA SER A 97 1.81 2.19 -14.10
C SER A 97 3.18 1.89 -13.48
N ALA A 98 4.08 1.25 -14.24
CA ALA A 98 5.46 0.99 -13.80
C ALA A 98 6.29 2.29 -13.64
N THR A 99 5.89 3.37 -14.33
CA THR A 99 6.56 4.68 -14.28
C THR A 99 5.91 5.68 -13.31
N MET A 100 4.74 5.38 -12.75
CA MET A 100 4.00 6.30 -11.86
C MET A 100 4.86 6.86 -10.71
N ALA A 101 5.74 6.03 -10.15
CA ALA A 101 6.71 6.46 -9.15
C ALA A 101 7.60 7.61 -9.64
N SER A 102 8.06 7.54 -10.89
CA SER A 102 8.88 8.58 -11.51
C SER A 102 8.04 9.78 -11.91
N VAL A 103 6.79 9.57 -12.32
CA VAL A 103 5.87 10.66 -12.66
C VAL A 103 5.64 11.56 -11.44
N TYR A 104 5.23 11.02 -10.31
CA TYR A 104 5.03 11.81 -9.10
C TYR A 104 6.34 12.29 -8.48
N GLY A 105 7.40 11.48 -8.50
CA GLY A 105 8.70 11.84 -7.94
C GLY A 105 9.44 12.94 -8.70
N ASN A 106 9.17 13.10 -9.99
CA ASN A 106 9.80 14.10 -10.85
C ASN A 106 8.86 15.29 -11.17
N SER A 107 7.59 15.25 -10.73
CA SER A 107 6.73 16.44 -10.83
C SER A 107 7.32 17.58 -10.00
N ASP A 108 7.22 18.81 -10.50
CA ASP A 108 7.66 19.98 -9.74
C ASP A 108 6.76 20.19 -8.52
N ILE A 109 5.45 20.06 -8.72
CA ILE A 109 4.44 20.11 -7.68
C ILE A 109 3.36 19.05 -7.98
N THR A 110 2.86 18.39 -6.94
CA THR A 110 1.64 17.58 -7.04
C THR A 110 0.47 18.34 -6.41
N ILE A 111 -0.57 18.58 -7.22
CA ILE A 111 -1.87 19.04 -6.75
C ILE A 111 -2.60 17.83 -6.17
N VAL A 112 -2.98 17.91 -4.91
CA VAL A 112 -3.70 16.85 -4.20
C VAL A 112 -5.12 17.34 -3.94
N ALA A 113 -6.09 16.87 -4.76
CA ALA A 113 -7.52 17.24 -4.67
C ALA A 113 -8.19 16.43 -3.55
N SER A 114 -7.74 16.63 -2.30
CA SER A 114 -8.02 15.78 -1.15
C SER A 114 -9.51 15.72 -0.81
N ARG A 115 -10.20 16.86 -0.84
CA ARG A 115 -11.62 17.00 -0.51
C ARG A 115 -12.58 16.45 -1.55
N SER A 116 -12.14 16.30 -2.80
CA SER A 116 -13.02 15.88 -3.91
C SER A 116 -13.21 14.37 -3.92
N SER A 117 -14.45 13.92 -3.88
CA SER A 117 -14.81 12.49 -3.97
C SER A 117 -14.89 11.98 -5.41
N SER A 118 -14.87 12.88 -6.41
CA SER A 118 -14.95 12.54 -7.83
C SER A 118 -14.31 13.60 -8.73
N SER A 119 -14.07 13.21 -9.99
CA SER A 119 -13.59 14.13 -11.03
C SER A 119 -14.57 15.26 -11.32
N MET A 120 -15.87 15.11 -11.01
CA MET A 120 -16.93 16.08 -11.30
C MET A 120 -17.12 17.14 -10.22
N GLU A 121 -16.60 16.95 -9.01
CA GLU A 121 -16.90 17.81 -7.87
C GLU A 121 -16.05 19.08 -7.84
N GLY A 122 -14.78 18.98 -8.24
CA GLY A 122 -13.80 20.07 -8.14
C GLY A 122 -13.29 20.27 -6.70
N PHE A 123 -12.27 21.10 -6.56
CA PHE A 123 -11.65 21.38 -5.25
C PHE A 123 -11.42 22.87 -4.98
N LEU A 124 -11.78 23.75 -5.91
CA LEU A 124 -11.68 25.21 -5.76
C LEU A 124 -13.02 25.87 -5.35
N SER A 125 -14.04 25.07 -5.01
CA SER A 125 -15.28 25.61 -4.45
C SER A 125 -15.02 26.28 -3.08
N PRO A 126 -15.85 27.27 -2.69
CA PRO A 126 -15.75 27.88 -1.39
C PRO A 126 -15.69 26.84 -0.27
N ARG A 127 -14.86 27.07 0.70
CA ARG A 127 -14.73 26.25 1.89
C ARG A 127 -15.65 26.77 2.97
N HIS A 128 -16.10 25.89 3.86
CA HIS A 128 -16.83 26.32 5.05
C HIS A 128 -15.91 27.14 5.94
N GLU A 129 -16.38 28.28 6.40
CA GLU A 129 -15.63 29.08 7.37
C GLU A 129 -15.50 28.32 8.68
N ILE A 130 -14.26 28.01 9.07
CA ILE A 130 -13.93 27.30 10.32
C ILE A 130 -13.99 28.23 11.51
N CYS A 131 -13.87 29.54 11.26
CA CYS A 131 -13.80 30.54 12.27
C CYS A 131 -14.76 31.70 12.02
N VAL A 132 -15.27 32.26 13.10
CA VAL A 132 -15.93 33.54 13.10
C VAL A 132 -14.88 34.58 13.45
N SER A 133 -14.56 35.47 12.52
CA SER A 133 -13.65 36.59 12.81
C SER A 133 -14.45 37.79 13.34
N LYS A 134 -13.96 38.37 14.38
CA LYS A 134 -14.47 39.62 14.91
C LYS A 134 -13.32 40.62 15.02
N LYS A 135 -13.55 41.85 14.51
CA LYS A 135 -12.61 42.94 14.77
C LYS A 135 -12.85 43.47 16.15
N GLU A 136 -11.83 43.50 16.96
CA GLU A 136 -11.84 44.08 18.30
C GLU A 136 -10.70 45.08 18.41
N THR A 137 -10.83 46.00 19.37
CA THR A 137 -9.77 46.97 19.66
C THR A 137 -9.09 46.54 20.95
N ASP A 138 -7.79 46.36 20.92
CA ASP A 138 -7.02 46.05 22.14
C ASP A 138 -6.99 47.22 23.12
N SER A 139 -6.46 46.96 24.30
CA SER A 139 -6.33 47.97 25.36
C SER A 139 -5.44 49.17 24.99
N SER A 140 -4.69 49.07 23.88
CA SER A 140 -3.81 50.10 23.34
C SER A 140 -4.42 50.87 22.15
N GLY A 141 -5.66 50.53 21.77
CA GLY A 141 -6.38 51.19 20.67
C GLY A 141 -6.09 50.60 19.28
N HIS A 142 -5.37 49.46 19.16
CA HIS A 142 -5.10 48.82 17.88
C HIS A 142 -6.21 47.86 17.50
N GLU A 143 -6.58 47.87 16.21
CA GLU A 143 -7.51 46.87 15.68
C GLU A 143 -6.84 45.49 15.64
N ILE A 144 -7.43 44.53 16.31
CA ILE A 144 -7.03 43.13 16.27
C ILE A 144 -8.15 42.28 15.68
N ASN A 145 -7.81 41.27 14.91
CA ASN A 145 -8.76 40.27 14.43
C ASN A 145 -8.79 39.11 15.41
N VAL A 146 -9.91 38.92 16.09
CA VAL A 146 -10.14 37.77 16.96
C VAL A 146 -10.83 36.67 16.17
N PHE A 147 -10.24 35.48 16.14
CA PHE A 147 -10.79 34.31 15.48
C PHE A 147 -11.31 33.33 16.52
N LEU A 148 -12.60 33.05 16.46
CA LEU A 148 -13.24 32.00 17.26
C LEU A 148 -13.30 30.73 16.42
N VAL A 149 -12.57 29.70 16.82
CA VAL A 149 -12.52 28.39 16.14
C VAL A 149 -13.18 27.34 17.02
N ASN A 150 -14.11 26.58 16.45
CA ASN A 150 -14.62 25.37 17.11
C ASN A 150 -13.49 24.33 17.18
N ARG A 151 -13.03 24.04 18.39
CA ARG A 151 -11.88 23.18 18.65
C ARG A 151 -12.09 21.75 18.12
N ASP A 152 -13.27 21.20 18.27
CA ASP A 152 -13.57 19.84 17.80
C ASP A 152 -13.64 19.80 16.27
N TYR A 153 -14.24 20.80 15.65
CA TYR A 153 -14.23 20.98 14.21
C TYR A 153 -12.81 21.19 13.68
N TYR A 154 -12.01 22.02 14.34
CA TYR A 154 -10.61 22.27 14.00
C TYR A 154 -9.79 20.99 14.07
N ASN A 155 -9.86 20.24 15.17
CA ASN A 155 -9.12 18.98 15.35
C ASN A 155 -9.51 17.93 14.31
N ASN A 156 -10.78 17.87 13.91
CA ASN A 156 -11.26 16.94 12.88
C ASN A 156 -10.90 17.41 11.46
N SER A 157 -10.89 18.72 11.21
CA SER A 157 -10.63 19.32 9.89
C SER A 157 -9.13 19.45 9.58
N VAL A 158 -8.28 19.44 10.60
CA VAL A 158 -6.83 19.41 10.45
C VAL A 158 -6.31 18.08 9.90
N SER A 159 -7.09 16.99 10.07
CA SER A 159 -6.72 15.68 9.56
C SER A 159 -7.29 15.44 8.17
N VAL A 160 -6.50 15.65 7.15
CA VAL A 160 -6.85 15.24 5.77
C VAL A 160 -7.03 13.72 5.63
N ALA A 161 -6.65 12.94 6.63
CA ALA A 161 -6.73 11.47 6.59
C ALA A 161 -8.15 10.91 6.47
N SER A 162 -9.18 11.67 6.84
CA SER A 162 -10.60 11.29 6.70
C SER A 162 -11.20 11.65 5.34
N GLU A 163 -10.51 12.44 4.54
CA GLU A 163 -11.01 12.93 3.26
C GLU A 163 -11.04 11.83 2.18
N PRO A 164 -11.90 11.98 1.16
CA PRO A 164 -12.18 10.90 0.20
C PRO A 164 -10.94 10.34 -0.49
N LEU A 165 -9.99 11.19 -0.86
CA LEU A 165 -8.81 10.80 -1.60
C LEU A 165 -7.94 9.79 -0.84
N TRP A 166 -7.84 9.92 0.49
CA TRP A 166 -6.99 9.07 1.32
C TRP A 166 -7.50 7.64 1.50
N LYS A 167 -8.70 7.37 1.02
CA LYS A 167 -9.25 6.00 0.97
C LYS A 167 -8.71 5.18 -0.19
N ARG A 168 -8.06 5.81 -1.18
CA ARG A 168 -7.55 5.13 -2.38
C ARG A 168 -6.13 4.61 -2.16
N ALA A 169 -5.88 3.34 -2.51
CA ALA A 169 -4.59 2.69 -2.33
C ALA A 169 -3.45 3.35 -3.14
N TRP A 170 -3.70 3.75 -4.39
CA TRP A 170 -2.70 4.39 -5.25
C TRP A 170 -2.18 5.72 -4.71
N VAL A 171 -3.02 6.47 -4.00
CA VAL A 171 -2.69 7.79 -3.45
C VAL A 171 -1.51 7.74 -2.46
N ILE A 172 -1.29 6.60 -1.83
CA ILE A 172 -0.15 6.42 -0.93
C ILE A 172 1.16 6.61 -1.69
N GLN A 173 1.30 5.97 -2.84
CA GLN A 173 2.48 6.13 -3.69
C GLN A 173 2.60 7.57 -4.22
N GLU A 174 1.50 8.15 -4.66
CA GLU A 174 1.42 9.53 -5.16
C GLU A 174 1.91 10.52 -4.11
N ARG A 175 1.47 10.38 -2.86
CA ARG A 175 1.88 11.23 -1.74
C ARG A 175 3.34 11.02 -1.31
N TYR A 176 3.74 9.76 -1.09
CA TYR A 176 5.08 9.47 -0.56
C TYR A 176 6.21 9.83 -1.52
N LEU A 177 5.97 9.75 -2.83
CA LEU A 177 7.00 9.99 -3.84
C LEU A 177 7.07 11.44 -4.30
N SER A 178 5.99 12.21 -4.20
CA SER A 178 5.96 13.62 -4.57
C SER A 178 6.86 14.46 -3.66
N ARG A 179 7.75 15.26 -4.27
CA ARG A 179 8.67 16.12 -3.54
C ARG A 179 7.99 17.32 -2.90
N ARG A 180 7.04 17.91 -3.60
CA ARG A 180 6.26 19.09 -3.19
C ARG A 180 4.80 18.85 -3.48
N LYS A 181 3.95 19.13 -2.54
CA LYS A 181 2.51 18.91 -2.63
C LYS A 181 1.74 20.11 -2.11
N VAL A 182 0.68 20.46 -2.83
CA VAL A 182 -0.35 21.38 -2.31
C VAL A 182 -1.63 20.56 -2.15
N LEU A 183 -2.05 20.37 -0.92
CA LEU A 183 -3.25 19.60 -0.58
C LEU A 183 -4.43 20.56 -0.44
N PHE A 184 -5.46 20.35 -1.25
CA PHE A 184 -6.71 21.08 -1.19
C PHE A 184 -7.69 20.31 -0.30
N GLY A 185 -7.61 20.57 0.99
CA GLY A 185 -8.46 19.98 2.01
C GLY A 185 -9.83 20.66 2.10
N GLU A 186 -10.77 20.02 2.82
CA GLU A 186 -12.11 20.56 3.05
C GLU A 186 -12.07 21.86 3.85
N ALA A 187 -11.20 21.93 4.84
CA ALA A 187 -11.09 23.08 5.73
C ALA A 187 -10.06 24.12 5.25
N GLN A 188 -8.89 23.66 4.82
CA GLN A 188 -7.76 24.54 4.50
C GLN A 188 -6.79 23.89 3.52
N LEU A 189 -5.84 24.69 3.02
CA LEU A 189 -4.71 24.21 2.21
C LEU A 189 -3.58 23.73 3.12
N PHE A 190 -2.87 22.71 2.63
CA PHE A 190 -1.60 22.29 3.23
C PHE A 190 -0.52 22.28 2.17
N TRP A 191 0.66 22.74 2.58
CA TRP A 191 1.89 22.56 1.85
C TRP A 191 2.69 21.44 2.50
N GLU A 192 3.11 20.45 1.71
CA GLU A 192 4.03 19.41 2.16
C GLU A 192 5.23 19.34 1.21
N CYS A 193 6.43 19.38 1.76
CA CYS A 193 7.65 19.04 1.03
C CYS A 193 8.61 18.26 1.93
N ASN A 194 9.78 17.92 1.38
CA ASN A 194 10.78 17.16 2.15
C ASN A 194 11.31 17.89 3.38
N GLU A 195 11.13 19.20 3.47
CA GLU A 195 11.69 20.04 4.54
C GLU A 195 10.64 20.48 5.54
N THR A 196 9.41 20.67 5.10
CA THR A 196 8.38 21.25 5.96
C THR A 196 6.97 20.82 5.53
N THR A 197 6.11 20.73 6.52
CA THR A 197 4.64 20.71 6.35
C THR A 197 4.09 21.98 6.98
N ARG A 198 3.24 22.70 6.24
CA ARG A 198 2.58 23.94 6.71
C ARG A 198 1.10 23.91 6.36
N SER A 199 0.28 24.40 7.27
CA SER A 199 -1.12 24.71 7.02
C SER A 199 -1.29 26.16 6.57
N GLU A 200 -2.39 26.46 5.89
CA GLU A 200 -2.75 27.81 5.41
C GLU A 200 -2.89 28.81 6.57
N ASP A 201 -3.45 28.39 7.68
CA ASP A 201 -3.60 29.16 8.91
C ASP A 201 -2.30 29.30 9.73
N THR A 202 -1.21 28.70 9.26
CA THR A 202 0.11 28.69 9.90
C THR A 202 0.19 28.02 11.28
N GLN A 203 -0.91 27.46 11.80
CA GLN A 203 -0.93 26.80 13.11
C GLN A 203 -0.15 25.49 13.10
N ILE A 204 -0.12 24.81 11.96
CA ILE A 204 0.70 23.63 11.76
C ILE A 204 1.92 24.03 10.96
N THR A 205 3.07 23.93 11.61
CA THR A 205 4.37 24.04 10.96
C THR A 205 5.26 22.96 11.55
N MET A 206 5.55 21.94 10.74
CA MET A 206 6.48 20.87 11.09
C MET A 206 7.71 21.00 10.21
N ILE A 207 8.87 21.13 10.83
CA ILE A 207 10.16 21.12 10.13
C ILE A 207 10.70 19.70 10.21
N HIS A 208 10.91 19.09 9.05
CA HIS A 208 11.46 17.73 8.95
C HIS A 208 12.98 17.81 9.10
N SER A 209 13.53 17.27 10.18
CA SER A 209 14.98 17.20 10.36
C SER A 209 15.62 16.28 9.29
N GLN A 210 16.92 16.51 8.99
CA GLN A 210 17.63 15.60 8.08
C GLN A 210 17.71 14.18 8.64
N ASP A 211 17.71 14.03 9.96
CA ASP A 211 17.68 12.72 10.65
C ASP A 211 16.34 12.00 10.46
N ASP A 212 15.22 12.72 10.31
CA ASP A 212 13.94 12.10 9.97
C ASP A 212 13.89 11.54 8.56
N ARG A 213 14.74 12.06 7.65
CA ARG A 213 14.90 11.49 6.28
C ARG A 213 15.72 10.21 6.28
N SER A 214 16.62 10.02 7.26
CA SER A 214 17.41 8.81 7.44
C SER A 214 16.62 7.70 8.14
N ARG A 215 15.49 8.01 8.78
CA ARG A 215 14.56 7.01 9.25
C ARG A 215 13.98 6.32 8.04
N SER A 216 14.39 5.09 7.84
CA SER A 216 13.85 4.16 6.85
C SER A 216 12.34 4.36 6.78
N LEU A 217 11.81 4.64 5.57
CA LEU A 217 10.37 4.62 5.34
C LEU A 217 9.82 3.41 6.10
N PRO A 218 8.89 3.58 7.05
CA PRO A 218 8.40 2.48 7.87
C PRO A 218 7.52 1.59 7.01
N TRP A 219 8.17 0.74 6.22
CA TRP A 219 7.52 -0.11 5.20
C TRP A 219 6.26 -0.78 5.73
N TYR A 220 6.34 -1.29 6.93
CA TYR A 220 5.22 -2.03 7.51
C TYR A 220 4.07 -1.14 7.93
N ASP A 221 4.34 0.09 8.37
CA ASP A 221 3.29 1.08 8.65
C ASP A 221 2.61 1.52 7.36
N ILE A 222 3.40 1.65 6.28
CA ILE A 222 2.87 1.94 4.95
C ILE A 222 1.99 0.79 4.46
N VAL A 223 2.42 -0.47 4.60
CA VAL A 223 1.61 -1.65 4.26
C VAL A 223 0.34 -1.71 5.10
N GLU A 224 0.42 -1.44 6.40
CA GLU A 224 -0.76 -1.39 7.27
C GLU A 224 -1.77 -0.32 6.85
N TYR A 225 -1.28 0.84 6.45
CA TYR A 225 -2.14 1.93 5.94
C TYR A 225 -2.70 1.57 4.56
N PHE A 226 -1.84 1.11 3.64
CA PHE A 226 -2.20 0.70 2.29
C PHE A 226 -3.32 -0.35 2.26
N THR A 227 -3.21 -1.37 3.09
CA THR A 227 -4.19 -2.45 3.12
C THR A 227 -5.55 -2.07 3.72
N LYS A 228 -5.66 -0.88 4.33
CA LYS A 228 -6.94 -0.28 4.76
C LYS A 228 -7.62 0.51 3.65
N CYS A 229 -6.88 0.89 2.62
CA CYS A 229 -7.39 1.68 1.52
C CYS A 229 -8.18 0.83 0.53
N ASP A 230 -9.06 1.49 -0.20
CA ASP A 230 -9.85 0.87 -1.27
C ASP A 230 -8.98 0.69 -2.52
N ILE A 231 -9.03 -0.49 -3.10
CA ILE A 231 -8.38 -0.84 -4.36
C ILE A 231 -9.42 -1.44 -5.29
N THR A 232 -9.58 -0.85 -6.47
CA THR A 232 -10.60 -1.26 -7.44
C THR A 232 -10.21 -2.57 -8.11
N CYS A 233 -8.98 -2.65 -8.59
CA CYS A 233 -8.38 -3.85 -9.17
C CYS A 233 -7.43 -4.48 -8.15
N GLU A 234 -7.76 -5.67 -7.69
CA GLU A 234 -6.94 -6.36 -6.69
C GLU A 234 -5.56 -6.77 -7.19
N SER A 235 -5.42 -6.98 -8.51
CA SER A 235 -4.12 -7.21 -9.18
C SER A 235 -3.15 -6.04 -9.01
N ASP A 236 -3.66 -4.86 -8.66
CA ASP A 236 -2.86 -3.66 -8.46
C ASP A 236 -2.22 -3.59 -7.07
N SER A 237 -2.48 -4.55 -6.19
CA SER A 237 -1.98 -4.53 -4.80
C SER A 237 -0.45 -4.37 -4.69
N LEU A 238 0.33 -5.01 -5.54
CA LEU A 238 1.78 -4.82 -5.58
C LEU A 238 2.19 -3.63 -6.47
N PRO A 239 1.63 -3.45 -7.68
CA PRO A 239 1.91 -2.27 -8.51
C PRO A 239 1.71 -0.93 -7.80
N ALA A 240 0.61 -0.77 -7.06
CA ALA A 240 0.27 0.49 -6.40
C ALA A 240 1.22 0.90 -5.26
N ILE A 241 2.11 0.03 -4.83
CA ILE A 241 3.12 0.31 -3.78
C ILE A 241 4.56 0.09 -4.29
N SER A 242 4.72 -0.33 -5.54
CA SER A 242 6.00 -0.74 -6.10
C SER A 242 7.05 0.36 -6.08
N GLY A 243 6.68 1.60 -6.36
CA GLY A 243 7.60 2.74 -6.34
C GLY A 243 8.14 3.06 -4.94
N ILE A 244 7.32 2.85 -3.91
CA ILE A 244 7.76 2.96 -2.52
C ILE A 244 8.73 1.82 -2.20
N ALA A 245 8.40 0.58 -2.62
CA ALA A 245 9.30 -0.57 -2.46
C ALA A 245 10.66 -0.33 -3.12
N LYS A 246 10.71 0.21 -4.35
CA LYS A 246 11.95 0.63 -5.03
C LYS A 246 12.75 1.65 -4.20
N THR A 247 12.06 2.61 -3.60
CA THR A 247 12.71 3.63 -2.79
C THR A 247 13.29 3.03 -1.53
N VAL A 248 12.54 2.19 -0.82
CA VAL A 248 13.02 1.45 0.36
C VAL A 248 14.20 0.56 0.01
N ALA A 249 14.15 -0.17 -1.12
CA ALA A 249 15.26 -1.01 -1.58
C ALA A 249 16.55 -0.20 -1.79
N ARG A 250 16.45 0.97 -2.44
CA ARG A 250 17.60 1.87 -2.66
C ARG A 250 18.18 2.41 -1.34
N MET A 251 17.32 2.73 -0.37
CA MET A 251 17.76 3.28 0.93
C MET A 251 18.38 2.21 1.84
N THR A 252 17.85 0.99 1.82
CA THR A 252 18.25 -0.06 2.78
C THR A 252 19.18 -1.12 2.21
N GLY A 253 19.33 -1.18 0.87
CA GLY A 253 20.00 -2.30 0.20
C GLY A 253 19.26 -3.64 0.35
N GLY A 254 18.02 -3.61 0.84
CA GLY A 254 17.23 -4.82 1.12
C GLY A 254 16.76 -5.52 -0.16
N THR A 255 16.65 -6.84 -0.10
CA THR A 255 16.09 -7.67 -1.17
C THR A 255 14.59 -7.84 -0.97
N HIS A 256 13.82 -7.42 -1.96
CA HIS A 256 12.35 -7.51 -1.96
C HIS A 256 11.88 -8.73 -2.74
N CYS A 257 10.83 -9.39 -2.26
CA CYS A 257 10.15 -10.47 -2.98
C CYS A 257 8.65 -10.42 -2.67
N ALA A 258 7.85 -10.13 -3.69
CA ALA A 258 6.39 -10.18 -3.58
C ALA A 258 5.81 -9.44 -2.36
N GLY A 259 6.27 -8.24 -2.06
CA GLY A 259 5.75 -7.40 -0.97
C GLY A 259 6.44 -7.59 0.39
N ILE A 260 7.44 -8.46 0.50
CA ILE A 260 8.20 -8.68 1.75
C ILE A 260 9.70 -8.44 1.57
N TRP A 261 10.40 -8.18 2.69
CA TRP A 261 11.84 -7.95 2.74
C TRP A 261 12.58 -9.20 3.25
N LEU A 262 13.46 -9.77 2.42
CA LEU A 262 14.15 -11.02 2.73
C LEU A 262 15.27 -10.84 3.77
N ASN A 263 15.88 -9.68 3.83
CA ASN A 263 16.85 -9.31 4.87
C ASN A 263 16.23 -9.17 6.27
N GLN A 264 14.91 -9.01 6.34
CA GLN A 264 14.10 -8.96 7.57
C GLN A 264 13.03 -10.06 7.57
N LEU A 265 13.35 -11.23 7.06
CA LEU A 265 12.39 -12.27 6.71
C LEU A 265 11.48 -12.70 7.87
N SER A 266 12.05 -12.96 9.05
CA SER A 266 11.26 -13.37 10.21
C SER A 266 10.19 -12.34 10.58
N TYR A 267 10.50 -11.06 10.41
CA TYR A 267 9.58 -9.97 10.62
C TYR A 267 8.58 -9.82 9.48
N SER A 268 9.07 -9.85 8.24
CA SER A 268 8.26 -9.73 7.03
C SER A 268 7.17 -10.79 6.92
N LEU A 269 7.40 -11.96 7.48
CA LEU A 269 6.43 -13.05 7.49
C LEU A 269 5.39 -12.95 8.63
N LEU A 270 5.53 -12.03 9.58
CA LEU A 270 4.65 -11.92 10.74
C LEU A 270 3.43 -11.01 10.54
N TRP A 271 3.08 -10.63 9.31
CA TRP A 271 1.83 -9.93 9.04
C TRP A 271 0.62 -10.82 9.34
N TYR A 272 -0.51 -10.21 9.72
CA TYR A 272 -1.78 -10.91 9.93
C TYR A 272 -2.95 -10.01 9.54
N PRO A 273 -4.10 -10.58 9.11
CA PRO A 273 -5.29 -9.80 8.80
C PRO A 273 -5.81 -9.08 10.05
N GLN A 274 -6.07 -7.78 9.92
CA GLN A 274 -6.73 -7.02 10.98
C GLN A 274 -8.23 -7.26 10.93
N GLN A 275 -8.85 -7.40 12.11
CA GLN A 275 -10.28 -7.62 12.24
C GLN A 275 -10.96 -6.37 12.81
N ASN A 276 -12.03 -5.91 12.16
CA ASN A 276 -12.88 -4.87 12.71
C ASN A 276 -13.91 -5.52 13.64
N GLY A 277 -13.61 -5.53 14.96
CA GLY A 277 -14.57 -5.87 16.03
C GLY A 277 -15.09 -7.31 16.12
N SER A 278 -15.07 -8.06 15.07
CA SER A 278 -15.40 -9.49 15.02
C SER A 278 -14.22 -10.24 14.43
N HIS A 279 -13.72 -11.28 15.12
CA HIS A 279 -12.55 -12.07 14.72
C HIS A 279 -12.81 -12.96 13.50
N VAL A 280 -13.10 -12.38 12.34
CA VAL A 280 -13.31 -13.13 11.11
C VAL A 280 -11.96 -13.21 10.38
N PHE A 281 -11.39 -14.42 10.32
CA PHE A 281 -10.27 -14.68 9.43
C PHE A 281 -10.77 -14.53 7.98
N ARG A 282 -10.42 -13.45 7.31
CA ARG A 282 -10.72 -13.34 5.88
C ARG A 282 -9.94 -14.40 5.13
N LYS A 283 -10.65 -15.17 4.31
CA LYS A 283 -10.07 -16.21 3.47
C LYS A 283 -8.92 -15.65 2.64
N ILE A 284 -7.77 -16.33 2.66
CA ILE A 284 -6.78 -16.16 1.60
C ILE A 284 -7.51 -16.52 0.30
N ARG A 285 -7.54 -15.61 -0.66
CA ARG A 285 -8.30 -15.79 -1.90
C ARG A 285 -7.88 -17.07 -2.62
N ARG A 286 -8.87 -17.86 -2.99
CA ARG A 286 -8.65 -19.09 -3.76
C ARG A 286 -8.74 -18.88 -5.28
N GLU A 287 -9.35 -17.80 -5.73
CA GLU A 287 -9.81 -17.67 -7.12
C GLU A 287 -8.96 -16.76 -8.01
N ALA A 288 -8.33 -15.72 -7.49
CA ALA A 288 -7.39 -14.90 -8.24
C ALA A 288 -6.00 -14.95 -7.59
N HIS A 289 -5.02 -15.48 -8.32
CA HIS A 289 -3.65 -15.47 -7.83
C HIS A 289 -3.01 -14.11 -8.04
N ILE A 290 -3.00 -13.30 -6.99
CA ILE A 290 -2.39 -11.98 -7.00
C ILE A 290 -0.97 -12.04 -6.48
N ALA A 291 -0.75 -12.82 -5.42
CA ALA A 291 0.53 -12.98 -4.77
C ALA A 291 0.62 -14.34 -4.05
N PRO A 292 1.84 -14.85 -3.76
CA PRO A 292 2.03 -16.06 -2.99
C PRO A 292 1.56 -15.90 -1.54
N SER A 293 1.17 -17.00 -0.90
CA SER A 293 0.55 -16.99 0.43
C SER A 293 1.42 -16.44 1.57
N PHE A 294 2.70 -16.27 1.35
CA PHE A 294 3.59 -15.61 2.32
C PHE A 294 3.50 -14.09 2.27
N SER A 295 3.04 -13.54 1.15
CA SER A 295 2.86 -12.11 0.94
C SER A 295 1.57 -11.61 1.60
N TRP A 296 1.61 -10.42 2.18
CA TRP A 296 0.42 -9.71 2.66
C TRP A 296 -0.58 -9.41 1.53
N ALA A 297 -0.09 -9.24 0.29
CA ALA A 297 -0.94 -9.00 -0.88
C ALA A 297 -1.80 -10.21 -1.29
N ALA A 298 -1.55 -11.39 -0.73
CA ALA A 298 -2.41 -12.56 -0.91
C ALA A 298 -3.68 -12.52 -0.05
N SER A 299 -3.78 -11.59 0.91
CA SER A 299 -4.92 -11.44 1.81
C SER A 299 -5.83 -10.31 1.37
N GLN A 300 -7.12 -10.45 1.61
CA GLN A 300 -8.09 -9.38 1.44
C GLN A 300 -8.21 -8.53 2.71
N GLY A 301 -8.26 -7.20 2.51
CA GLY A 301 -8.50 -6.23 3.57
C GLY A 301 -7.29 -5.95 4.45
N PRO A 302 -7.49 -5.20 5.53
CA PRO A 302 -6.42 -4.67 6.33
C PRO A 302 -5.47 -5.74 6.87
N ALA A 303 -4.18 -5.55 6.66
CA ALA A 303 -3.13 -6.35 7.27
C ALA A 303 -2.46 -5.56 8.39
N ARG A 304 -2.05 -6.25 9.44
CA ARG A 304 -1.15 -5.71 10.45
C ARG A 304 0.21 -6.38 10.36
N CYS A 305 1.24 -5.58 10.46
CA CYS A 305 2.62 -6.03 10.50
C CYS A 305 3.14 -5.75 11.90
N ARG A 306 3.38 -6.79 12.69
CA ARG A 306 3.89 -6.55 14.05
C ARG A 306 5.35 -6.19 14.02
N ALA A 307 5.69 -5.06 14.67
CA ALA A 307 7.07 -4.78 15.02
C ALA A 307 7.61 -5.90 15.94
N PRO A 308 8.83 -6.40 15.72
CA PRO A 308 9.49 -7.21 16.74
C PRO A 308 9.52 -6.36 18.01
N PHE A 309 9.22 -6.97 19.14
CA PHE A 309 9.39 -6.28 20.41
C PHE A 309 10.83 -5.76 20.47
N GLN A 310 11.01 -4.45 20.62
CA GLN A 310 12.28 -3.74 20.48
C GLN A 310 13.41 -4.19 21.45
N THR A 311 13.15 -5.17 22.31
CA THR A 311 14.03 -5.55 23.41
C THR A 311 14.28 -7.05 23.46
N ILE A 312 14.36 -7.77 22.35
CA ILE A 312 14.38 -9.20 22.45
C ILE A 312 15.78 -9.75 22.19
N MET A 313 16.38 -10.20 23.24
CA MET A 313 17.56 -11.08 23.28
C MET A 313 17.22 -12.49 22.76
N GLY A 314 16.32 -12.61 21.80
CA GLY A 314 15.85 -13.87 21.25
C GLY A 314 16.54 -14.24 19.93
N GLY A 315 16.53 -15.51 19.61
CA GLY A 315 17.17 -16.06 18.41
C GLY A 315 16.22 -16.12 17.22
N ARG A 316 16.77 -15.94 16.01
CA ARG A 316 16.09 -16.29 14.76
C ARG A 316 16.13 -17.81 14.61
N LEU A 317 14.98 -18.41 14.29
CA LEU A 317 14.85 -19.84 14.06
C LEU A 317 14.78 -20.22 12.61
N CYS A 318 14.61 -19.24 11.69
CA CYS A 318 14.62 -19.49 10.28
C CYS A 318 15.74 -18.73 9.58
N GLU A 319 16.38 -19.40 8.63
CA GLU A 319 17.45 -18.90 7.79
C GLU A 319 16.95 -18.81 6.35
N TYR A 320 17.17 -17.66 5.71
CA TYR A 320 16.92 -17.50 4.30
C TYR A 320 17.96 -18.25 3.48
N VAL A 321 17.55 -18.99 2.45
CA VAL A 321 18.45 -19.73 1.56
C VAL A 321 18.44 -19.09 0.16
N SER A 322 17.27 -19.00 -0.46
CA SER A 322 17.12 -18.46 -1.82
C SER A 322 15.67 -18.07 -2.10
N HIS A 323 15.44 -17.35 -3.17
CA HIS A 323 14.13 -16.99 -3.66
C HIS A 323 14.11 -16.92 -5.18
N GLY A 324 12.93 -16.85 -5.74
CA GLY A 324 12.70 -16.53 -7.14
C GLY A 324 11.32 -15.91 -7.32
N GLN A 325 11.19 -15.08 -8.33
CA GLN A 325 9.90 -14.57 -8.77
C GLN A 325 9.84 -14.51 -10.30
N THR A 326 8.65 -14.74 -10.83
CA THR A 326 8.33 -14.59 -12.25
C THR A 326 7.43 -13.37 -12.37
N LEU A 327 7.82 -12.43 -13.23
CA LEU A 327 7.03 -11.25 -13.50
C LEU A 327 5.88 -11.59 -14.44
N ARG A 328 4.75 -10.91 -14.30
CA ARG A 328 3.59 -11.12 -15.18
C ARG A 328 3.92 -10.74 -16.63
N VAL A 329 4.72 -9.71 -16.82
CA VAL A 329 5.26 -9.28 -18.10
C VAL A 329 6.79 -9.28 -17.98
N GLU A 330 7.45 -9.91 -18.94
CA GLU A 330 8.90 -9.98 -18.99
C GLU A 330 9.51 -8.56 -19.04
N ASN A 331 10.59 -8.35 -18.29
CA ASN A 331 11.26 -7.05 -18.14
C ASN A 331 10.40 -5.91 -17.54
N SER A 332 9.25 -6.23 -16.93
CA SER A 332 8.45 -5.25 -16.20
C SER A 332 9.06 -4.94 -14.81
N ASP A 333 8.35 -4.15 -14.03
CA ASP A 333 8.75 -3.75 -12.69
C ASP A 333 8.90 -4.95 -11.72
N PRO A 334 10.12 -5.26 -11.22
CA PRO A 334 10.32 -6.38 -10.30
C PRO A 334 9.63 -6.22 -8.94
N TYR A 335 9.18 -5.03 -8.59
CA TYR A 335 8.42 -4.74 -7.38
C TYR A 335 6.91 -4.74 -7.60
N GLY A 336 6.47 -4.79 -8.86
CA GLY A 336 5.08 -4.67 -9.27
C GLY A 336 4.36 -6.01 -9.45
N ALA A 337 3.67 -6.15 -10.59
CA ALA A 337 2.85 -7.32 -10.90
C ALA A 337 3.70 -8.57 -11.11
N ILE A 338 3.42 -9.62 -10.34
CA ILE A 338 4.09 -10.92 -10.43
C ILE A 338 3.13 -12.00 -10.92
N GLU A 339 3.66 -13.00 -11.62
CA GLU A 339 2.95 -14.23 -11.95
C GLU A 339 3.08 -15.27 -10.83
N ASP A 340 4.30 -15.48 -10.33
CA ASP A 340 4.59 -16.40 -9.22
C ASP A 340 5.83 -15.93 -8.45
N ALA A 341 5.93 -16.36 -7.19
CA ALA A 341 7.16 -16.22 -6.40
C ALA A 341 7.26 -17.33 -5.35
N TRP A 342 8.50 -17.62 -4.96
CA TRP A 342 8.81 -18.61 -3.94
C TRP A 342 9.98 -18.16 -3.07
N ILE A 343 10.02 -18.67 -1.85
CA ILE A 343 11.12 -18.46 -0.90
C ILE A 343 11.53 -19.82 -0.36
N LYS A 344 12.82 -20.10 -0.36
CA LYS A 344 13.43 -21.27 0.26
C LYS A 344 14.02 -20.90 1.61
N LEU A 345 13.63 -21.62 2.61
CA LEU A 345 14.04 -21.40 4.02
C LEU A 345 14.65 -22.66 4.59
N LYS A 346 15.58 -22.48 5.52
CA LYS A 346 16.05 -23.52 6.42
C LYS A 346 15.54 -23.20 7.83
N ALA A 347 14.68 -24.05 8.37
CA ALA A 347 14.05 -23.81 9.66
C ALA A 347 13.62 -25.13 10.33
N PRO A 348 13.49 -25.12 11.66
CA PRO A 348 12.81 -26.21 12.34
C PRO A 348 11.36 -26.27 11.91
N LEU A 349 10.84 -27.46 11.72
CA LEU A 349 9.46 -27.71 11.36
C LEU A 349 8.85 -28.73 12.33
N VAL A 350 7.68 -28.41 12.88
CA VAL A 350 6.99 -29.27 13.82
C VAL A 350 5.64 -29.67 13.25
N GLN A 351 5.40 -30.96 13.16
CA GLN A 351 4.13 -31.48 12.68
C GLN A 351 3.03 -31.32 13.74
N VAL A 352 1.87 -30.88 13.32
CA VAL A 352 0.65 -30.88 14.14
C VAL A 352 0.04 -32.26 14.07
N CYS A 353 -0.03 -32.94 15.22
CA CYS A 353 -0.56 -34.30 15.31
C CYS A 353 -2.06 -34.33 15.55
N ARG A 354 -2.55 -33.38 16.33
CA ARG A 354 -3.96 -33.32 16.71
C ARG A 354 -4.42 -31.89 16.93
N ILE A 355 -5.66 -31.63 16.58
CA ILE A 355 -6.35 -30.39 16.86
C ILE A 355 -7.32 -30.67 18.00
N ILE A 356 -7.20 -29.91 19.07
CA ILE A 356 -8.06 -30.02 20.25
C ILE A 356 -8.91 -28.74 20.30
N ARG A 357 -10.22 -28.90 20.33
CA ARG A 357 -11.14 -27.78 20.47
C ARG A 357 -11.47 -27.60 21.95
N GLY A 358 -11.24 -26.39 22.45
CA GLY A 358 -11.62 -25.97 23.80
C GLY A 358 -13.06 -25.46 23.87
N ALA A 359 -13.41 -24.88 24.99
CA ALA A 359 -14.69 -24.21 25.18
C ALA A 359 -14.72 -22.91 24.35
N GLY A 360 -15.81 -22.67 23.63
CA GLY A 360 -15.94 -21.50 22.76
C GLY A 360 -15.12 -21.60 21.47
N PHE A 361 -14.30 -20.58 21.17
CA PHE A 361 -13.50 -20.48 19.93
C PHE A 361 -12.03 -20.88 20.11
N GLU A 362 -11.70 -21.56 21.19
CA GLU A 362 -10.33 -21.94 21.48
C GLU A 362 -9.92 -23.18 20.70
N ILE A 363 -8.78 -23.10 20.01
CA ILE A 363 -8.17 -24.22 19.32
C ILE A 363 -6.76 -24.43 19.90
N TYR A 364 -6.48 -25.64 20.32
CA TYR A 364 -5.19 -26.07 20.79
C TYR A 364 -4.59 -27.04 19.78
N LEU A 365 -3.29 -26.96 19.56
CA LEU A 365 -2.58 -27.88 18.68
C LEU A 365 -1.72 -28.83 19.52
N GLU A 366 -1.90 -30.11 19.35
CA GLU A 366 -1.00 -31.12 19.88
C GLU A 366 0.16 -31.33 18.89
N LEU A 367 1.35 -31.12 19.36
CA LEU A 367 2.59 -31.22 18.61
C LEU A 367 3.36 -32.45 19.05
N GLN A 368 3.92 -33.19 18.12
CA GLN A 368 4.84 -34.28 18.41
C GLN A 368 6.26 -33.88 18.06
N LEU A 369 7.15 -33.98 19.02
CA LEU A 369 8.57 -33.77 18.83
C LEU A 369 9.27 -35.08 18.42
N ARG A 370 10.50 -34.92 17.90
CA ARG A 370 11.36 -36.07 17.50
C ARG A 370 11.56 -37.11 18.56
N ASN A 371 11.63 -36.71 19.81
CA ASN A 371 11.83 -37.60 20.96
C ASN A 371 10.53 -38.29 21.42
N GLY A 372 9.45 -38.20 20.64
CA GLY A 372 8.15 -38.76 20.93
C GLY A 372 7.32 -37.99 21.95
N LYS A 373 7.87 -36.94 22.58
CA LYS A 373 7.12 -36.12 23.54
C LYS A 373 6.05 -35.30 22.81
N LYS A 374 4.88 -35.21 23.42
CA LYS A 374 3.75 -34.42 22.94
C LYS A 374 3.62 -33.13 23.77
N TYR A 375 3.27 -32.06 23.10
CA TYR A 375 3.01 -30.76 23.69
C TYR A 375 1.72 -30.21 23.15
N VAL A 376 0.95 -29.53 24.01
CA VAL A 376 -0.26 -28.83 23.63
C VAL A 376 0.04 -27.33 23.62
N THR A 377 -0.28 -26.66 22.52
CA THR A 377 -0.09 -25.21 22.40
C THR A 377 -1.06 -24.46 23.33
N PRO A 378 -0.74 -23.23 23.72
CA PRO A 378 -1.78 -22.30 24.18
C PRO A 378 -2.88 -22.13 23.13
N PRO A 379 -4.07 -21.67 23.55
CA PRO A 379 -5.17 -21.54 22.62
C PRO A 379 -4.84 -20.57 21.48
N ILE A 380 -5.14 -21.01 20.27
CA ILE A 380 -5.14 -20.19 19.07
C ILE A 380 -6.60 -19.81 18.86
N PHE A 381 -6.90 -18.51 18.86
CA PHE A 381 -8.26 -18.05 18.64
C PHE A 381 -8.58 -18.08 17.15
N ASP A 382 -9.55 -18.90 16.77
CA ASP A 382 -10.17 -18.90 15.46
C ASP A 382 -11.70 -18.86 15.63
N ARG A 383 -12.37 -17.98 14.91
CA ARG A 383 -13.83 -17.78 15.02
C ARG A 383 -14.64 -18.57 14.02
N GLU A 384 -14.07 -19.02 12.96
CA GLU A 384 -14.77 -19.83 11.98
C GLU A 384 -14.14 -21.21 11.91
N GLU A 385 -14.96 -22.23 11.70
CA GLU A 385 -14.63 -23.63 11.49
C GLU A 385 -13.52 -23.86 10.42
N ALA A 386 -12.38 -23.22 10.57
CA ALA A 386 -11.22 -23.50 9.73
C ALA A 386 -10.83 -24.95 9.98
N LYS A 387 -11.25 -25.83 9.08
CA LYS A 387 -10.74 -27.20 9.04
C LYS A 387 -9.23 -27.11 8.81
N ILE A 388 -8.46 -27.17 9.92
CA ILE A 388 -7.01 -27.25 9.79
C ILE A 388 -6.71 -28.58 9.09
N PRO A 389 -6.07 -28.56 7.92
CA PRO A 389 -5.80 -29.78 7.16
C PRO A 389 -4.89 -30.75 7.94
N PRO A 390 -4.98 -32.06 7.71
CA PRO A 390 -4.19 -33.06 8.45
C PRO A 390 -2.68 -32.91 8.26
N ASN A 391 -2.21 -32.30 7.17
CA ASN A 391 -0.78 -32.09 6.88
C ASN A 391 -0.32 -30.70 7.28
N THR A 392 -0.71 -30.25 8.47
CA THR A 392 -0.33 -28.95 9.01
C THR A 392 0.96 -29.04 9.83
N PHE A 393 1.78 -28.02 9.69
CA PHE A 393 3.05 -27.86 10.38
C PHE A 393 3.13 -26.47 11.03
N ILE A 394 3.91 -26.38 12.09
CA ILE A 394 4.31 -25.12 12.70
C ILE A 394 5.73 -24.78 12.24
N LEU A 395 5.91 -23.59 11.71
CA LEU A 395 7.19 -22.99 11.40
C LEU A 395 7.51 -21.91 12.43
N PRO A 396 8.37 -22.19 13.41
CA PRO A 396 8.86 -21.17 14.32
C PRO A 396 9.74 -20.17 13.58
N LEU A 397 9.46 -18.87 13.76
CA LEU A 397 10.24 -17.81 13.13
C LEU A 397 11.17 -17.12 14.12
N TYR A 398 10.68 -16.94 15.32
CA TYR A 398 11.35 -16.14 16.34
C TYR A 398 10.96 -16.61 17.75
N TYR A 399 11.87 -16.50 18.71
CA TYR A 399 11.58 -16.79 20.13
C TYR A 399 12.25 -15.78 21.05
N ASP A 400 11.61 -15.51 22.15
CA ASP A 400 12.19 -14.88 23.34
C ASP A 400 12.09 -15.82 24.54
N GLU A 401 12.47 -15.37 25.72
CA GLU A 401 12.44 -16.19 26.93
C GLU A 401 11.05 -16.71 27.30
N THR A 402 10.00 -16.06 26.84
CA THR A 402 8.62 -16.32 27.24
C THR A 402 7.68 -16.64 26.08
N ARG A 403 8.06 -16.30 24.84
CA ARG A 403 7.15 -16.35 23.67
C ARG A 403 7.86 -16.89 22.44
N MET A 404 7.10 -17.55 21.60
CA MET A 404 7.53 -17.92 20.26
C MET A 404 6.52 -17.42 19.23
N GLN A 405 7.02 -16.85 18.15
CA GLN A 405 6.22 -16.47 17.01
C GLN A 405 6.42 -17.49 15.89
N ALA A 406 5.32 -18.00 15.36
CA ALA A 406 5.33 -19.09 14.41
C ALA A 406 4.22 -18.94 13.35
N LEU A 407 4.37 -19.59 12.23
CA LEU A 407 3.36 -19.72 11.19
C LEU A 407 2.78 -21.12 11.16
N LEU A 408 1.50 -21.25 10.85
CA LEU A 408 0.89 -22.51 10.45
C LEU A 408 1.00 -22.68 8.95
N LEU A 409 1.57 -23.78 8.53
CA LEU A 409 1.80 -24.15 7.14
C LEU A 409 1.09 -25.43 6.79
N VAL A 410 0.56 -25.54 5.56
CA VAL A 410 0.07 -26.81 5.00
C VAL A 410 1.03 -27.25 3.93
N ARG A 411 1.41 -28.53 3.97
CA ARG A 411 2.16 -29.16 2.89
C ARG A 411 1.29 -29.26 1.64
N THR A 412 1.78 -28.74 0.51
CA THR A 412 1.04 -28.71 -0.76
C THR A 412 1.54 -29.76 -1.76
N SER A 413 2.83 -30.11 -1.72
CA SER A 413 3.42 -31.14 -2.56
C SER A 413 4.74 -31.63 -1.96
N GLU A 414 5.09 -32.88 -2.25
CA GLU A 414 6.43 -33.44 -2.07
C GLU A 414 7.08 -33.59 -3.44
N ARG A 415 8.27 -33.04 -3.60
CA ARG A 415 9.18 -33.35 -4.70
C ARG A 415 10.47 -33.90 -4.13
N GLN A 416 11.22 -34.68 -4.90
CA GLN A 416 12.46 -35.32 -4.44
C GLN A 416 13.45 -34.33 -3.81
N ASP A 417 13.46 -33.07 -4.28
CA ASP A 417 14.43 -32.05 -3.89
C ASP A 417 13.87 -30.98 -2.94
N CYS A 418 12.55 -30.86 -2.77
CA CYS A 418 11.96 -29.87 -1.86
C CYS A 418 10.51 -30.17 -1.50
N THR A 419 10.14 -29.80 -0.27
CA THR A 419 8.76 -29.85 0.19
C THR A 419 8.13 -28.47 0.10
N ALA A 420 7.04 -28.33 -0.66
CA ALA A 420 6.34 -27.07 -0.82
C ALA A 420 5.25 -26.89 0.23
N PHE A 421 5.14 -25.69 0.75
CA PHE A 421 4.18 -25.31 1.78
C PHE A 421 3.37 -24.09 1.38
N ARG A 422 2.19 -24.00 1.95
CA ARG A 422 1.32 -22.82 1.91
C ARG A 422 1.00 -22.36 3.32
N ARG A 423 1.06 -21.07 3.55
CA ARG A 423 0.65 -20.48 4.82
C ARG A 423 -0.87 -20.56 4.99
N ILE A 424 -1.33 -20.85 6.20
CA ILE A 424 -2.73 -20.83 6.58
C ILE A 424 -3.00 -19.66 7.51
N VAL A 425 -2.27 -19.54 8.62
CA VAL A 425 -2.53 -18.58 9.71
C VAL A 425 -1.23 -18.19 10.40
N ILE A 426 -1.19 -17.02 11.06
CA ILE A 426 -0.19 -16.70 12.07
C ILE A 426 -0.71 -17.18 13.40
N SER A 427 0.08 -17.98 14.07
CA SER A 427 -0.19 -18.40 15.44
C SER A 427 0.62 -17.57 16.43
N TYR A 428 -0.04 -17.10 17.44
CA TYR A 428 0.57 -16.66 18.70
C TYR A 428 0.59 -17.82 19.65
N ALA A 429 1.76 -18.29 19.97
CA ALA A 429 1.93 -19.21 21.09
C ALA A 429 2.74 -18.50 22.17
N GLY A 430 2.13 -18.18 23.29
CA GLY A 430 2.84 -17.93 24.52
C GLY A 430 3.37 -19.28 25.01
N TRP A 431 4.68 -19.49 25.07
CA TRP A 431 5.25 -20.77 25.44
C TRP A 431 6.14 -20.60 26.64
N TYR A 432 5.72 -21.20 27.73
CA TYR A 432 6.59 -21.43 28.86
C TYR A 432 7.53 -22.61 28.56
N ARG A 433 8.86 -22.34 28.52
CA ARG A 433 9.96 -23.32 28.51
C ARG A 433 10.03 -24.26 27.30
N LEU A 434 10.36 -23.75 26.13
CA LEU A 434 10.85 -24.59 25.03
C LEU A 434 12.40 -24.67 24.93
N GLN A 435 13.13 -24.22 25.92
CA GLN A 435 14.60 -24.09 25.89
C GLN A 435 15.39 -25.38 25.64
N LYS A 436 14.76 -26.56 25.57
CA LYS A 436 15.43 -27.85 25.36
C LYS A 436 14.88 -28.73 24.26
N LEU A 437 14.29 -28.12 23.22
CA LEU A 437 13.80 -28.89 22.10
C LEU A 437 14.88 -29.04 21.01
N ASN A 438 15.24 -30.29 20.71
CA ASN A 438 16.06 -30.62 19.56
C ASN A 438 15.20 -30.41 18.28
N TRP A 439 15.38 -29.26 17.67
CA TRP A 439 14.67 -28.87 16.43
C TRP A 439 15.27 -29.56 15.22
N TRP A 440 14.43 -29.88 14.25
CA TRP A 440 14.83 -30.33 12.92
C TRP A 440 15.04 -29.14 12.01
N ALA A 441 16.18 -29.06 11.35
CA ALA A 441 16.32 -28.21 10.19
C ALA A 441 15.78 -28.94 8.96
N ALA A 442 14.73 -28.41 8.34
CA ALA A 442 14.25 -28.83 7.03
C ALA A 442 14.40 -27.68 6.04
N GLU A 443 14.81 -28.00 4.82
CA GLU A 443 14.73 -27.02 3.74
C GLU A 443 13.29 -26.96 3.26
N LEU A 444 12.72 -25.76 3.29
CA LEU A 444 11.34 -25.49 2.94
C LEU A 444 11.30 -24.60 1.70
N THR A 445 10.58 -25.01 0.68
CA THR A 445 10.26 -24.14 -0.44
C THR A 445 8.80 -23.71 -0.34
N TRP A 446 8.59 -22.41 -0.25
CA TRP A 446 7.28 -21.81 -0.22
C TRP A 446 6.84 -21.51 -1.65
N ASN A 447 5.93 -22.31 -2.19
CA ASN A 447 5.50 -22.24 -3.58
C ASN A 447 3.96 -22.30 -3.70
N ARG A 448 3.50 -21.98 -4.87
CA ARG A 448 2.11 -22.09 -5.31
C ARG A 448 1.65 -23.56 -5.31
N GLY A 449 0.55 -23.86 -4.64
CA GLY A 449 -0.19 -25.07 -4.94
C GLY A 449 -0.78 -24.94 -6.36
N ARG A 450 -0.33 -25.75 -7.32
CA ARG A 450 -0.90 -25.76 -8.68
C ARG A 450 -2.37 -26.15 -8.65
N GLY A 451 -3.27 -25.16 -8.75
CA GLY A 451 -4.62 -25.39 -9.26
C GLY A 451 -4.52 -25.70 -10.75
N ARG A 452 -5.25 -26.73 -11.23
CA ARG A 452 -5.33 -27.10 -12.65
C ARG A 452 -5.67 -25.87 -13.49
N LYS A 453 -4.88 -25.62 -14.54
CA LYS A 453 -5.19 -24.69 -15.61
C LYS A 453 -6.48 -25.15 -16.31
N ASN A 454 -7.61 -24.53 -15.99
CA ASN A 454 -8.69 -24.44 -16.96
C ASN A 454 -8.49 -23.11 -17.70
N ARG A 455 -7.93 -23.22 -18.90
CA ARG A 455 -8.03 -22.17 -19.90
C ARG A 455 -9.47 -22.19 -20.44
N SER A 456 -10.26 -21.23 -20.06
CA SER A 456 -11.39 -20.78 -20.87
C SER A 456 -11.69 -19.33 -20.55
N SER A 457 -11.44 -18.50 -21.53
CA SER A 457 -12.09 -17.22 -21.91
C SER A 457 -13.06 -16.61 -20.87
N LEU A 458 -12.68 -15.46 -20.35
CA LEU A 458 -13.63 -14.44 -19.86
C LEU A 458 -13.01 -13.06 -20.06
N TRP A 459 -13.08 -12.59 -21.30
CA TRP A 459 -13.08 -11.18 -21.63
C TRP A 459 -14.47 -10.86 -22.15
N SER A 460 -15.35 -10.33 -21.29
CA SER A 460 -16.49 -9.48 -21.63
C SER A 460 -17.14 -9.02 -20.31
N ARG A 461 -16.88 -7.84 -19.93
CA ARG A 461 -17.72 -6.71 -19.47
C ARG A 461 -16.94 -5.76 -18.60
#